data_a56a4c0f08919435a9d5a32f86102665
#
_entry.id   a56a4c0f08919435a9d5a32f86102665
#
_cell.length_a   1.000
_cell.length_b   1.000
_cell.length_c   1.000
_cell.angle_alpha   90.00
_cell.angle_beta   90.00
_cell.angle_gamma   90.00
#
_symmetry.space_group_name_H-M   'P 1'
#
loop_
_entity.id
_entity.type
_entity.pdbx_description
1 polymer ?
#
loop_
_entity_poly.entity_id
_entity_poly.type
_entity_poly.pdbx_seq_one_letter_code
_entity_poly.pdbx_strand_id
1 'polypeptide(L)'
;MAVRLSKCLLLASIALLYTLIVFNNTTDYNTNYQFVRHVLQMDTTLPGNHGLWRAIHSPAIHIVFYLFIILWEAVTAVLCWWATLRMLRALSATAANFDHAKQLGIAALTLGMLLWFGAFIVIGGEWFLMWQSHLWNGQGAALNNFAILGIVLLYLNLPDTATAR
;
A
#
# COMPACT_ATOMS: atom_id res chain seq x y z
N MET A 1 9.23 -25.76 8.08
CA MET A 1 8.97 -24.83 9.19
C MET A 1 9.60 -23.44 8.93
N ALA A 2 10.89 -23.30 8.67
CA ALA A 2 11.56 -22.01 8.45
C ALA A 2 10.91 -21.16 7.34
N VAL A 3 10.59 -21.75 6.18
CA VAL A 3 9.94 -21.05 5.05
C VAL A 3 8.56 -20.50 5.45
N ARG A 4 7.76 -21.26 6.18
CA ARG A 4 6.46 -20.78 6.67
C ARG A 4 6.61 -19.60 7.63
N LEU A 5 7.56 -19.70 8.56
CA LEU A 5 7.84 -18.64 9.52
C LEU A 5 8.33 -17.38 8.80
N SER A 6 9.23 -17.49 7.81
CA SER A 6 9.69 -16.33 7.04
C SER A 6 8.54 -15.64 6.28
N LYS A 7 7.59 -16.39 5.72
CA LYS A 7 6.37 -15.83 5.11
C LYS A 7 5.54 -15.04 6.13
N CYS A 8 5.35 -15.58 7.34
CA CYS A 8 4.63 -14.88 8.40
C CYS A 8 5.35 -13.58 8.83
N LEU A 9 6.67 -13.63 9.01
CA LEU A 9 7.47 -12.49 9.45
C LEU A 9 7.48 -11.37 8.39
N LEU A 10 7.61 -11.71 7.11
CA LEU A 10 7.55 -10.72 6.03
C LEU A 10 6.17 -10.07 5.96
N LEU A 11 5.09 -10.85 6.08
CA LEU A 11 3.74 -10.27 6.10
C LEU A 11 3.50 -9.41 7.35
N ALA A 12 4.02 -9.81 8.51
CA ALA A 12 3.99 -8.99 9.73
C ALA A 12 4.75 -7.67 9.56
N SER A 13 5.90 -7.68 8.86
CA SER A 13 6.66 -6.47 8.54
C SER A 13 5.87 -5.51 7.65
N ILE A 14 5.11 -6.03 6.67
CA ILE A 14 4.19 -5.21 5.87
C ILE A 14 3.05 -4.67 6.74
N ALA A 15 2.48 -5.48 7.63
CA ALA A 15 1.45 -5.02 8.56
C ALA A 15 1.95 -3.87 9.46
N LEU A 16 3.18 -3.99 9.96
CA LEU A 16 3.84 -2.95 10.75
C LEU A 16 4.09 -1.68 9.91
N LEU A 17 4.57 -1.84 8.66
CA LEU A 17 4.77 -0.71 7.74
C LEU A 17 3.48 0.11 7.60
N TYR A 18 2.35 -0.53 7.26
CA TYR A 18 1.07 0.17 7.13
C TYR A 18 0.58 0.76 8.45
N THR A 19 0.82 0.08 9.57
CA THR A 19 0.49 0.62 10.90
C THR A 19 1.24 1.94 11.17
N LEU A 20 2.53 1.98 10.85
CA LEU A 20 3.36 3.18 11.02
C LEU A 20 2.98 4.29 10.03
N ILE A 21 2.61 3.93 8.80
CA ILE A 21 2.10 4.89 7.80
C ILE A 21 0.82 5.56 8.34
N VAL A 22 -0.15 4.76 8.80
CA VAL A 22 -1.40 5.30 9.39
C VAL A 22 -1.12 6.14 10.61
N PHE A 23 -0.20 5.70 11.50
CA PHE A 23 0.21 6.46 12.66
C PHE A 23 0.77 7.83 12.25
N ASN A 24 1.69 7.87 11.29
CA ASN A 24 2.28 9.12 10.80
C ASN A 24 1.21 10.01 10.13
N ASN A 25 0.34 9.44 9.28
CA ASN A 25 -0.71 10.18 8.61
C ASN A 25 -1.75 10.77 9.57
N THR A 26 -1.91 10.19 10.75
CA THR A 26 -2.85 10.68 11.78
C THR A 26 -2.21 11.63 12.78
N THR A 27 -0.95 11.42 13.15
CA THR A 27 -0.23 12.24 14.15
C THR A 27 0.45 13.46 13.53
N ASP A 28 0.91 13.37 12.28
CA ASP A 28 1.41 14.50 11.49
C ASP A 28 0.50 14.73 10.26
N TYR A 29 -0.80 14.91 10.55
CA TYR A 29 -1.85 15.01 9.54
C TYR A 29 -1.55 16.05 8.48
N ASN A 30 -1.11 17.26 8.89
CA ASN A 30 -0.97 18.37 7.99
C ASN A 30 0.12 18.18 6.93
N THR A 31 1.26 17.57 7.28
CA THR A 31 2.37 17.35 6.36
C THR A 31 1.92 16.50 5.16
N ASN A 32 1.27 15.37 5.42
CA ASN A 32 0.80 14.49 4.35
C ASN A 32 -0.46 15.03 3.65
N TYR A 33 -1.32 15.76 4.35
CA TYR A 33 -2.45 16.46 3.73
C TYR A 33 -1.98 17.47 2.69
N GLN A 34 -0.91 18.26 2.95
CA GLN A 34 -0.35 19.17 1.97
C GLN A 34 0.12 18.46 0.71
N PHE A 35 0.75 17.28 0.85
CA PHE A 35 1.13 16.46 -0.30
C PHE A 35 -0.09 16.16 -1.20
N VAL A 36 -1.16 15.60 -0.62
CA VAL A 36 -2.38 15.25 -1.36
C VAL A 36 -3.02 16.49 -1.97
N ARG A 37 -3.09 17.59 -1.23
CA ARG A 37 -3.63 18.87 -1.69
C ARG A 37 -2.89 19.38 -2.92
N HIS A 38 -1.55 19.45 -2.87
CA HIS A 38 -0.75 19.99 -3.98
C HIS A 38 -0.81 19.12 -5.22
N VAL A 39 -0.84 17.78 -5.05
CA VAL A 39 -1.05 16.84 -6.16
C VAL A 39 -2.40 17.07 -6.83
N LEU A 40 -3.49 17.14 -6.06
CA LEU A 40 -4.84 17.36 -6.60
C LEU A 40 -5.02 18.75 -7.22
N GLN A 41 -4.39 19.78 -6.68
CA GLN A 41 -4.41 21.14 -7.22
C GLN A 41 -3.53 21.31 -8.46
N MET A 42 -2.60 20.40 -8.71
CA MET A 42 -1.64 20.48 -9.83
C MET A 42 -0.84 21.79 -9.87
N ASP A 43 -0.67 22.46 -8.71
CA ASP A 43 -0.13 23.82 -8.61
C ASP A 43 1.39 23.91 -8.71
N THR A 44 2.07 22.75 -8.76
CA THR A 44 3.53 22.63 -8.92
C THR A 44 3.94 21.87 -10.18
N THR A 45 3.01 21.72 -11.14
CA THR A 45 3.31 21.17 -12.46
C THR A 45 4.09 22.16 -13.34
N LEU A 46 4.64 21.67 -14.45
CA LEU A 46 5.44 22.50 -15.36
C LEU A 46 4.61 23.67 -15.94
N PRO A 47 5.22 24.86 -16.13
CA PRO A 47 4.57 25.99 -16.77
C PRO A 47 4.05 25.64 -18.18
N GLY A 48 2.87 26.15 -18.53
CA GLY A 48 2.25 25.89 -19.84
C GLY A 48 1.53 24.54 -19.94
N ASN A 49 1.34 23.85 -18.82
CA ASN A 49 0.62 22.58 -18.78
C ASN A 49 -0.85 22.76 -19.19
N HIS A 50 -1.26 22.15 -20.31
CA HIS A 50 -2.63 22.15 -20.80
C HIS A 50 -3.58 21.18 -20.05
N GLY A 51 -3.07 20.40 -19.10
CA GLY A 51 -3.84 19.45 -18.30
C GLY A 51 -4.51 20.02 -17.05
N LEU A 52 -4.32 21.32 -16.75
CA LEU A 52 -4.81 21.95 -15.52
C LEU A 52 -6.32 21.93 -15.33
N TRP A 53 -7.09 21.66 -16.39
CA TRP A 53 -8.55 21.46 -16.30
C TRP A 53 -8.94 20.27 -15.40
N ARG A 54 -7.99 19.35 -15.09
CA ARG A 54 -8.18 18.23 -14.17
C ARG A 54 -7.98 18.61 -12.72
N ALA A 55 -7.40 19.79 -12.46
CA ALA A 55 -7.09 20.25 -11.10
C ALA A 55 -8.36 20.36 -10.25
N ILE A 56 -8.26 19.88 -9.03
CA ILE A 56 -9.32 19.97 -8.02
C ILE A 56 -8.91 21.03 -7.01
N HIS A 57 -9.73 22.08 -6.86
CA HIS A 57 -9.42 23.19 -5.94
C HIS A 57 -10.25 23.17 -4.66
N SER A 58 -11.18 22.23 -4.50
CA SER A 58 -12.07 22.12 -3.34
C SER A 58 -11.35 21.55 -2.12
N PRO A 59 -11.18 22.30 -1.02
CA PRO A 59 -10.57 21.76 0.20
C PRO A 59 -11.33 20.57 0.79
N ALA A 60 -12.66 20.56 0.66
CA ALA A 60 -13.48 19.43 1.14
C ALA A 60 -13.14 18.15 0.40
N ILE A 61 -12.93 18.24 -0.93
CA ILE A 61 -12.54 17.06 -1.73
C ILE A 61 -11.13 16.60 -1.35
N HIS A 62 -10.17 17.51 -1.10
CA HIS A 62 -8.84 17.15 -0.65
C HIS A 62 -8.87 16.37 0.67
N ILE A 63 -9.68 16.83 1.62
CA ILE A 63 -9.87 16.13 2.92
C ILE A 63 -10.46 14.74 2.69
N VAL A 64 -11.50 14.62 1.86
CA VAL A 64 -12.12 13.32 1.58
C VAL A 64 -11.13 12.35 0.94
N PHE A 65 -10.36 12.80 -0.05
CA PHE A 65 -9.32 11.96 -0.69
C PHE A 65 -8.26 11.53 0.33
N TYR A 66 -7.80 12.44 1.18
CA TYR A 66 -6.80 12.12 2.17
C TYR A 66 -7.30 11.15 3.24
N LEU A 67 -8.51 11.36 3.75
CA LEU A 67 -9.14 10.43 4.70
C LEU A 67 -9.39 9.04 4.06
N PHE A 68 -9.74 9.00 2.77
CA PHE A 68 -9.89 7.75 2.04
C PHE A 68 -8.56 6.99 1.94
N ILE A 69 -7.44 7.68 1.68
CA ILE A 69 -6.11 7.08 1.68
C ILE A 69 -5.79 6.49 3.06
N ILE A 70 -5.97 7.25 4.14
CA ILE A 70 -5.73 6.77 5.52
C ILE A 70 -6.60 5.54 5.83
N LEU A 71 -7.88 5.57 5.47
CA LEU A 71 -8.78 4.44 5.67
C LEU A 71 -8.31 3.20 4.91
N TRP A 72 -7.88 3.37 3.65
CA TRP A 72 -7.36 2.28 2.81
C TRP A 72 -6.11 1.65 3.44
N GLU A 73 -5.18 2.48 3.91
CA GLU A 73 -3.97 2.04 4.61
C GLU A 73 -4.31 1.29 5.91
N ALA A 74 -5.25 1.82 6.71
CA ALA A 74 -5.70 1.19 7.95
C ALA A 74 -6.35 -0.18 7.70
N VAL A 75 -7.22 -0.29 6.70
CA VAL A 75 -7.83 -1.57 6.30
C VAL A 75 -6.75 -2.56 5.86
N THR A 76 -5.77 -2.11 5.07
CA THR A 76 -4.65 -2.95 4.63
C THR A 76 -3.83 -3.44 5.82
N ALA A 77 -3.52 -2.56 6.80
CA ALA A 77 -2.81 -2.93 8.02
C ALA A 77 -3.56 -4.01 8.81
N VAL A 78 -4.85 -3.81 9.06
CA VAL A 78 -5.69 -4.75 9.80
C VAL A 78 -5.75 -6.12 9.11
N LEU A 79 -5.94 -6.13 7.79
CA LEU A 79 -5.98 -7.37 7.01
C LEU A 79 -4.64 -8.11 7.02
N CYS A 80 -3.51 -7.39 6.92
CA CYS A 80 -2.18 -7.98 7.01
C CYS A 80 -1.92 -8.58 8.41
N TRP A 81 -2.28 -7.89 9.49
CA TRP A 81 -2.18 -8.44 10.85
C TRP A 81 -3.05 -9.66 11.03
N TRP A 82 -4.29 -9.61 10.58
CA TRP A 82 -5.21 -10.75 10.67
C TRP A 82 -4.69 -11.95 9.89
N ALA A 83 -4.23 -11.73 8.65
CA ALA A 83 -3.62 -12.78 7.84
C ALA A 83 -2.38 -13.38 8.50
N THR A 84 -1.50 -12.55 9.08
CA THR A 84 -0.32 -13.00 9.82
C THR A 84 -0.72 -13.92 10.97
N LEU A 85 -1.71 -13.54 11.78
CA LEU A 85 -2.19 -14.36 12.89
C LEU A 85 -2.78 -15.70 12.41
N ARG A 86 -3.54 -15.70 11.30
CA ARG A 86 -4.06 -16.94 10.70
C ARG A 86 -2.93 -17.86 10.25
N MET A 87 -1.93 -17.31 9.58
CA MET A 87 -0.77 -18.08 9.11
C MET A 87 0.07 -18.62 10.27
N LEU A 88 0.29 -17.84 11.32
CA LEU A 88 1.01 -18.29 12.52
C LEU A 88 0.28 -19.47 13.20
N ARG A 89 -1.04 -19.43 13.30
CA ARG A 89 -1.85 -20.54 13.84
C ARG A 89 -1.79 -21.79 12.95
N ALA A 90 -1.52 -21.62 11.66
CA ALA A 90 -1.43 -22.71 10.69
C ALA A 90 0.01 -23.24 10.48
N LEU A 91 1.02 -22.78 11.23
CA LEU A 91 2.43 -23.17 11.02
C LEU A 91 2.65 -24.67 11.03
N SER A 92 1.96 -25.38 11.92
CA SER A 92 2.08 -26.85 12.06
C SER A 92 0.99 -27.61 11.28
N ALA A 93 0.13 -26.93 10.54
CA ALA A 93 -0.95 -27.53 9.76
C ALA A 93 -0.42 -28.23 8.48
N THR A 94 -1.31 -28.95 7.78
CA THR A 94 -0.99 -29.49 6.46
C THR A 94 -0.61 -28.40 5.47
N ALA A 95 0.09 -28.74 4.37
CA ALA A 95 0.45 -27.79 3.32
C ALA A 95 -0.80 -27.09 2.76
N ALA A 96 -1.87 -27.83 2.48
CA ALA A 96 -3.12 -27.28 1.97
C ALA A 96 -3.77 -26.27 2.94
N ASN A 97 -3.77 -26.58 4.24
CA ASN A 97 -4.34 -25.67 5.25
C ASN A 97 -3.48 -24.41 5.43
N PHE A 98 -2.15 -24.52 5.34
CA PHE A 98 -1.28 -23.34 5.38
C PHE A 98 -1.46 -22.49 4.11
N ASP A 99 -1.59 -23.12 2.93
CA ASP A 99 -1.87 -22.40 1.67
C ASP A 99 -3.23 -21.69 1.71
N HIS A 100 -4.24 -22.31 2.33
CA HIS A 100 -5.52 -21.64 2.56
C HIS A 100 -5.38 -20.44 3.52
N ALA A 101 -4.56 -20.56 4.56
CA ALA A 101 -4.34 -19.46 5.52
C ALA A 101 -3.69 -18.22 4.87
N LYS A 102 -2.92 -18.37 3.78
CA LYS A 102 -2.28 -17.28 3.04
C LYS A 102 -3.25 -16.39 2.24
N GLN A 103 -4.44 -16.88 1.88
CA GLN A 103 -5.36 -16.20 0.95
C GLN A 103 -5.71 -14.77 1.39
N LEU A 104 -5.94 -14.56 2.68
CA LEU A 104 -6.21 -13.23 3.22
C LEU A 104 -4.99 -12.31 3.09
N GLY A 105 -3.77 -12.84 3.27
CA GLY A 105 -2.52 -12.09 3.09
C GLY A 105 -2.31 -11.67 1.64
N ILE A 106 -2.62 -12.57 0.70
CA ILE A 106 -2.59 -12.28 -0.74
C ILE A 106 -3.56 -11.13 -1.07
N ALA A 107 -4.79 -11.20 -0.58
CA ALA A 107 -5.79 -10.15 -0.77
C ALA A 107 -5.34 -8.80 -0.16
N ALA A 108 -4.78 -8.81 1.05
CA ALA A 108 -4.29 -7.62 1.73
C ALA A 108 -3.11 -6.97 0.99
N LEU A 109 -2.14 -7.77 0.53
CA LEU A 109 -1.01 -7.27 -0.27
C LEU A 109 -1.48 -6.69 -1.62
N THR A 110 -2.44 -7.35 -2.28
CA THR A 110 -3.04 -6.84 -3.52
C THR A 110 -3.72 -5.49 -3.27
N LEU A 111 -4.47 -5.35 -2.17
CA LEU A 111 -5.09 -4.09 -1.78
C LEU A 111 -4.05 -2.98 -1.60
N GLY A 112 -2.94 -3.29 -0.93
CA GLY A 112 -1.83 -2.36 -0.78
C GLY A 112 -1.15 -1.99 -2.10
N MET A 113 -0.96 -2.95 -2.99
CA MET A 113 -0.43 -2.69 -4.34
C MET A 113 -1.34 -1.80 -5.17
N LEU A 114 -2.65 -1.97 -5.07
CA LEU A 114 -3.63 -1.11 -5.75
C LEU A 114 -3.57 0.34 -5.24
N LEU A 115 -3.27 0.56 -3.96
CA LEU A 115 -3.05 1.90 -3.44
C LEU A 115 -1.80 2.53 -4.09
N TRP A 116 -0.65 1.87 -4.00
CA TRP A 116 0.61 2.45 -4.48
C TRP A 116 0.68 2.57 -6.01
N PHE A 117 0.26 1.54 -6.73
CA PHE A 117 0.25 1.57 -8.19
C PHE A 117 -0.96 2.33 -8.72
N GLY A 118 -2.18 1.95 -8.33
CA GLY A 118 -3.41 2.51 -8.87
C GLY A 118 -3.62 3.96 -8.47
N ALA A 119 -3.60 4.27 -7.16
CA ALA A 119 -3.88 5.61 -6.71
C ALA A 119 -2.67 6.55 -6.87
N PHE A 120 -1.45 6.13 -6.45
CA PHE A 120 -0.31 7.04 -6.49
C PHE A 120 0.35 7.13 -7.87
N ILE A 121 0.68 6.00 -8.52
CA ILE A 121 1.39 6.04 -9.81
C ILE A 121 0.42 6.39 -10.94
N VAL A 122 -0.71 5.67 -11.08
CA VAL A 122 -1.62 5.88 -12.21
C VAL A 122 -2.42 7.17 -12.03
N ILE A 123 -3.13 7.34 -10.90
CA ILE A 123 -3.98 8.52 -10.72
C ILE A 123 -3.14 9.74 -10.35
N GLY A 124 -2.37 9.69 -9.29
CA GLY A 124 -1.52 10.81 -8.88
C GLY A 124 -0.47 11.16 -9.92
N GLY A 125 0.26 10.15 -10.41
CA GLY A 125 1.33 10.32 -11.39
C GLY A 125 0.84 10.78 -12.73
N GLU A 126 -0.05 10.03 -13.39
CA GLU A 126 -0.43 10.27 -14.78
C GLU A 126 -1.66 11.18 -14.92
N TRP A 127 -2.70 11.01 -14.10
CA TRP A 127 -3.87 11.86 -14.20
C TRP A 127 -3.61 13.26 -13.66
N PHE A 128 -2.99 13.39 -12.48
CA PHE A 128 -2.67 14.67 -11.87
C PHE A 128 -1.25 15.18 -12.21
N LEU A 129 -0.50 14.46 -13.05
CA LEU A 129 0.84 14.83 -13.51
C LEU A 129 1.84 15.10 -12.38
N MET A 130 1.70 14.37 -11.28
CA MET A 130 2.57 14.50 -10.09
C MET A 130 4.07 14.38 -10.43
N TRP A 131 4.41 13.62 -11.48
CA TRP A 131 5.79 13.46 -11.95
C TRP A 131 6.44 14.77 -12.41
N GLN A 132 5.65 15.80 -12.77
CA GLN A 132 6.14 17.12 -13.17
C GLN A 132 6.55 17.98 -11.97
N SER A 133 6.11 17.64 -10.77
CA SER A 133 6.45 18.38 -9.56
C SER A 133 7.84 18.00 -9.06
N HIS A 134 8.69 18.99 -8.78
CA HIS A 134 9.97 18.76 -8.11
C HIS A 134 9.81 18.55 -6.59
N LEU A 135 8.74 19.09 -5.99
CA LEU A 135 8.54 19.06 -4.54
C LEU A 135 7.57 17.96 -4.10
N TRP A 136 6.48 17.75 -4.86
CA TRP A 136 5.38 16.86 -4.49
C TRP A 136 5.30 15.63 -5.37
N ASN A 137 6.44 15.11 -5.82
CA ASN A 137 6.51 13.87 -6.60
C ASN A 137 6.71 12.65 -5.68
N GLY A 138 5.65 11.90 -5.44
CA GLY A 138 5.67 10.67 -4.65
C GLY A 138 5.88 9.38 -5.44
N GLN A 139 6.12 9.44 -6.76
CA GLN A 139 6.22 8.22 -7.59
C GLN A 139 7.35 7.29 -7.17
N GLY A 140 8.51 7.83 -6.78
CA GLY A 140 9.63 7.01 -6.31
C GLY A 140 9.29 6.22 -5.05
N ALA A 141 8.67 6.86 -4.06
CA ALA A 141 8.20 6.20 -2.85
C ALA A 141 7.10 5.17 -3.16
N ALA A 142 6.16 5.52 -4.04
CA ALA A 142 5.08 4.62 -4.45
C ALA A 142 5.63 3.39 -5.18
N LEU A 143 6.59 3.54 -6.09
CA LEU A 143 7.23 2.43 -6.80
C LEU A 143 7.98 1.51 -5.83
N ASN A 144 8.71 2.06 -4.86
CA ASN A 144 9.41 1.27 -3.85
C ASN A 144 8.43 0.43 -3.02
N ASN A 145 7.34 1.03 -2.54
CA ASN A 145 6.33 0.30 -1.78
C ASN A 145 5.63 -0.77 -2.64
N PHE A 146 5.26 -0.43 -3.87
CA PHE A 146 4.68 -1.39 -4.82
C PHE A 146 5.61 -2.59 -5.06
N ALA A 147 6.91 -2.35 -5.27
CA ALA A 147 7.89 -3.40 -5.48
C ALA A 147 8.08 -4.29 -4.24
N ILE A 148 8.18 -3.70 -3.04
CA ILE A 148 8.29 -4.44 -1.78
C ILE A 148 7.08 -5.35 -1.58
N LEU A 149 5.86 -4.82 -1.74
CA LEU A 149 4.63 -5.60 -1.62
C LEU A 149 4.57 -6.71 -2.68
N GLY A 150 4.96 -6.40 -3.92
CA GLY A 150 5.00 -7.36 -5.03
C GLY A 150 5.95 -8.53 -4.76
N ILE A 151 7.15 -8.26 -4.24
CA ILE A 151 8.11 -9.30 -3.87
C ILE A 151 7.54 -10.19 -2.76
N VAL A 152 6.95 -9.60 -1.72
CA VAL A 152 6.33 -10.36 -0.62
C VAL A 152 5.13 -11.16 -1.13
N LEU A 153 4.30 -10.59 -2.02
CA LEU A 153 3.18 -11.27 -2.64
C LEU A 153 3.63 -12.50 -3.45
N LEU A 154 4.65 -12.34 -4.29
CA LEU A 154 5.21 -13.45 -5.08
C LEU A 154 5.75 -14.54 -4.16
N TYR A 155 6.52 -14.17 -3.14
CA TYR A 155 7.07 -15.12 -2.18
C TYR A 155 5.96 -15.84 -1.38
N LEU A 156 4.91 -15.13 -1.00
CA LEU A 156 3.78 -15.70 -0.28
C LEU A 156 3.02 -16.72 -1.14
N ASN A 157 2.88 -16.44 -2.46
CA ASN A 157 2.20 -17.31 -3.42
C ASN A 157 2.95 -18.62 -3.70
N LEU A 158 4.25 -18.71 -3.44
CA LEU A 158 4.96 -19.97 -3.63
C LEU A 158 4.28 -21.08 -2.83
N PRO A 159 3.98 -22.25 -3.47
CA PRO A 159 3.30 -23.34 -2.82
C PRO A 159 4.10 -23.83 -1.61
N ASP A 160 3.39 -24.29 -0.60
CA ASP A 160 4.01 -24.92 0.54
C ASP A 160 4.25 -26.39 0.22
N THR A 161 5.52 -26.75 -0.02
CA THR A 161 5.87 -28.14 -0.31
C THR A 161 5.67 -28.99 0.94
N ALA A 162 4.89 -30.07 0.82
CA ALA A 162 4.85 -31.09 1.85
C ALA A 162 6.29 -31.61 2.04
N THR A 163 6.89 -31.39 3.20
CA THR A 163 8.10 -32.10 3.57
C THR A 163 7.74 -33.59 3.57
N ALA A 164 8.26 -34.33 2.60
CA ALA A 164 8.24 -35.78 2.68
C ALA A 164 8.85 -36.17 4.05
N ARG A 165 8.02 -36.79 4.88
CA ARG A 165 8.47 -37.40 6.13
C ARG A 165 9.02 -38.78 5.81
#